data_3997e8a0027769d78da37b22045fd83c
#
_entry.id   3997e8a0027769d78da37b22045fd83c
#
_cell.length_a   1.000
_cell.length_b   1.000
_cell.length_c   1.000
_cell.angle_alpha   90.00
_cell.angle_beta   90.00
_cell.angle_gamma   90.00
#
_symmetry.space_group_name_H-M   'P 1'
#
loop_
_entity.id
_entity.type
_entity.pdbx_description
1 polymer ?
#
loop_
_entity_poly.entity_id
_entity_poly.type
_entity_poly.pdbx_seq_one_letter_code
_entity_poly.pdbx_strand_id
1 'polypeptide(L)'
;GSWFLRAYDYFGRKVGSAGCDESRIFIESQGWCTMAGIGAEDGLCSKALDSVKELLDCEHGIVLNNPAFTQYMPEYGEISSYPQGYKENAGIFCHNNPWIVIGEALCGRREDAWEHYCKISPAFIRDQELHKVEPYVYCQMVAGKDAFRPGEGKNSWLTGTAAWNWHAVTEYLLGIRPDYGGLEICPCLPAEISSYTVHRVFRDAVYDITIHNGADGRSTYVPYEPGYHKLELFL
;
A
#
# COMPACT_ATOMS: atom_id res chain seq x y z
N GLY A 1 0.57 10.13 -19.83
CA GLY A 1 -0.01 10.72 -18.64
C GLY A 1 0.88 10.55 -17.41
N SER A 2 0.42 11.08 -16.29
CA SER A 2 1.16 10.98 -15.02
C SER A 2 0.72 9.77 -14.18
N TRP A 3 -0.35 9.09 -14.56
CA TRP A 3 -0.88 7.90 -13.89
C TRP A 3 -1.56 6.92 -14.84
N PHE A 4 -1.84 5.72 -14.35
CA PHE A 4 -2.52 4.66 -15.08
C PHE A 4 -4.03 4.86 -15.06
N LEU A 5 -4.69 4.64 -16.20
CA LEU A 5 -6.14 4.66 -16.29
C LEU A 5 -6.76 3.51 -15.50
N ARG A 6 -7.96 3.72 -14.95
CA ARG A 6 -8.73 2.67 -14.29
C ARG A 6 -9.28 1.66 -15.29
N ALA A 7 -9.91 2.17 -16.35
CA ALA A 7 -10.57 1.35 -17.37
C ALA A 7 -10.95 2.19 -18.61
N TYR A 8 -11.53 1.50 -19.59
CA TYR A 8 -12.36 2.09 -20.62
C TYR A 8 -13.79 1.59 -20.45
N ASP A 9 -14.79 2.46 -20.65
CA ASP A 9 -16.17 2.05 -20.66
C ASP A 9 -16.56 1.30 -21.97
N TYR A 10 -17.82 0.85 -22.05
CA TYR A 10 -18.33 0.15 -23.24
C TYR A 10 -18.17 0.98 -24.54
N PHE A 11 -18.22 2.30 -24.44
CA PHE A 11 -18.09 3.23 -25.58
C PHE A 11 -16.66 3.66 -25.87
N GLY A 12 -15.67 3.11 -25.15
CA GLY A 12 -14.25 3.47 -25.31
C GLY A 12 -13.87 4.78 -24.61
N ARG A 13 -14.71 5.34 -23.74
CA ARG A 13 -14.37 6.53 -22.96
C ARG A 13 -13.44 6.13 -21.79
N LYS A 14 -12.49 7.00 -21.50
CA LYS A 14 -11.51 6.76 -20.42
C LYS A 14 -12.15 6.96 -19.06
N VAL A 15 -11.91 6.01 -18.15
CA VAL A 15 -12.25 6.09 -16.72
C VAL A 15 -10.97 6.28 -15.92
N GLY A 16 -10.94 7.24 -15.01
CA GLY A 16 -9.75 7.53 -14.21
C GLY A 16 -8.68 8.31 -14.99
N SER A 17 -9.09 9.30 -15.77
CA SER A 17 -8.19 10.19 -16.52
C SER A 17 -8.38 11.65 -16.12
N ALA A 18 -7.34 12.47 -16.37
CA ALA A 18 -7.40 13.90 -16.15
C ALA A 18 -8.54 14.61 -16.91
N GLY A 19 -9.10 13.98 -17.95
CA GLY A 19 -10.22 14.49 -18.72
C GLY A 19 -11.60 14.13 -18.15
N CYS A 20 -11.67 13.37 -17.06
CA CYS A 20 -12.91 13.11 -16.35
C CYS A 20 -13.26 14.31 -15.45
N ASP A 21 -14.53 14.61 -15.27
CA ASP A 21 -14.96 15.68 -14.34
C ASP A 21 -14.73 15.26 -12.90
N GLU A 22 -15.10 14.03 -12.55
CA GLU A 22 -14.94 13.42 -11.24
C GLU A 22 -14.14 12.11 -11.36
N SER A 23 -13.60 11.59 -10.28
CA SER A 23 -12.82 10.34 -10.22
C SER A 23 -11.73 10.25 -11.31
N ARG A 24 -10.89 11.28 -11.33
CA ARG A 24 -9.80 11.41 -12.33
C ARG A 24 -8.69 10.39 -12.17
N ILE A 25 -8.50 9.91 -10.94
CA ILE A 25 -7.49 8.93 -10.57
C ILE A 25 -8.10 7.90 -9.62
N PHE A 26 -7.66 6.64 -9.74
CA PHE A 26 -8.06 5.52 -8.87
C PHE A 26 -6.82 4.81 -8.36
N ILE A 27 -6.84 4.40 -7.08
CA ILE A 27 -5.71 3.74 -6.41
C ILE A 27 -5.37 2.38 -7.03
N GLU A 28 -6.37 1.60 -7.46
CA GLU A 28 -6.19 0.20 -7.86
C GLU A 28 -5.22 0.06 -9.03
N SER A 29 -5.41 0.87 -10.07
CA SER A 29 -4.53 0.83 -11.24
C SER A 29 -3.11 1.30 -10.91
N GLN A 30 -2.95 2.26 -9.98
CA GLN A 30 -1.63 2.68 -9.55
C GLN A 30 -0.92 1.58 -8.78
N GLY A 31 -1.60 0.97 -7.80
CA GLY A 31 -1.04 -0.12 -7.00
C GLY A 31 -0.64 -1.33 -7.87
N TRP A 32 -1.56 -1.87 -8.65
CA TRP A 32 -1.29 -3.07 -9.45
C TRP A 32 -0.24 -2.85 -10.54
N CYS A 33 -0.29 -1.72 -11.26
CA CYS A 33 0.69 -1.45 -12.31
C CYS A 33 2.09 -1.22 -11.74
N THR A 34 2.22 -0.55 -10.59
CA THR A 34 3.53 -0.33 -9.94
C THR A 34 4.09 -1.63 -9.36
N MET A 35 3.26 -2.45 -8.70
CA MET A 35 3.69 -3.78 -8.24
C MET A 35 4.15 -4.68 -9.39
N ALA A 36 3.51 -4.57 -10.55
CA ALA A 36 3.87 -5.33 -11.76
C ALA A 36 5.06 -4.71 -12.53
N GLY A 37 5.60 -3.58 -12.10
CA GLY A 37 6.72 -2.89 -12.75
C GLY A 37 6.41 -2.32 -14.14
N ILE A 38 5.13 -2.06 -14.44
CA ILE A 38 4.72 -1.58 -15.77
C ILE A 38 5.27 -0.18 -16.01
N GLY A 39 6.14 -0.04 -17.04
CA GLY A 39 6.79 1.22 -17.37
C GLY A 39 7.79 1.71 -16.32
N ALA A 40 8.36 0.82 -15.53
CA ALA A 40 9.37 1.16 -14.52
C ALA A 40 10.61 1.80 -15.15
N GLU A 41 11.09 1.24 -16.28
CA GLU A 41 12.25 1.76 -17.03
C GLU A 41 11.99 3.16 -17.59
N ASP A 42 10.75 3.50 -17.91
CA ASP A 42 10.34 4.83 -18.40
C ASP A 42 10.01 5.82 -17.26
N GLY A 43 10.18 5.41 -16.01
CA GLY A 43 9.83 6.19 -14.82
C GLY A 43 8.32 6.37 -14.60
N LEU A 44 7.48 5.56 -15.27
CA LEU A 44 6.02 5.69 -15.17
C LEU A 44 5.51 5.25 -13.78
N CYS A 45 6.12 4.22 -13.18
CA CYS A 45 5.81 3.82 -11.80
C CYS A 45 6.02 4.98 -10.82
N SER A 46 7.17 5.65 -10.87
CA SER A 46 7.44 6.80 -10.00
C SER A 46 6.44 7.94 -10.20
N LYS A 47 6.11 8.29 -11.45
CA LYS A 47 5.11 9.33 -11.75
C LYS A 47 3.71 8.96 -11.23
N ALA A 48 3.35 7.68 -11.31
CA ALA A 48 2.06 7.21 -10.80
C ALA A 48 2.01 7.32 -9.27
N LEU A 49 3.08 6.96 -8.56
CA LEU A 49 3.19 7.10 -7.11
C LEU A 49 3.22 8.58 -6.67
N ASP A 50 3.90 9.47 -7.41
CA ASP A 50 3.82 10.91 -7.18
C ASP A 50 2.38 11.42 -7.30
N SER A 51 1.64 10.95 -8.30
CA SER A 51 0.23 11.29 -8.47
C SER A 51 -0.66 10.74 -7.36
N VAL A 52 -0.36 9.55 -6.83
CA VAL A 52 -1.04 9.01 -5.65
C VAL A 52 -0.80 9.92 -4.45
N LYS A 53 0.45 10.29 -4.18
CA LYS A 53 0.80 11.16 -3.05
C LYS A 53 0.15 12.53 -3.16
N GLU A 54 0.12 13.12 -4.35
CA GLU A 54 -0.47 14.45 -4.58
C GLU A 54 -2.00 14.43 -4.53
N LEU A 55 -2.65 13.41 -5.10
CA LEU A 55 -4.07 13.45 -5.39
C LEU A 55 -4.92 12.55 -4.48
N LEU A 56 -4.39 11.42 -4.03
CA LEU A 56 -5.12 10.42 -3.26
C LEU A 56 -4.74 10.37 -1.78
N ASP A 57 -3.52 10.76 -1.42
CA ASP A 57 -3.07 10.70 -0.04
C ASP A 57 -3.80 11.73 0.83
N CYS A 58 -4.06 11.34 2.08
CA CYS A 58 -4.65 12.20 3.09
C CYS A 58 -4.20 11.76 4.51
N GLU A 59 -4.66 12.45 5.54
CA GLU A 59 -4.26 12.24 6.92
C GLU A 59 -4.43 10.78 7.40
N HIS A 60 -5.48 10.10 6.96
CA HIS A 60 -5.87 8.77 7.48
C HIS A 60 -5.58 7.62 6.51
N GLY A 61 -4.89 7.87 5.40
CA GLY A 61 -4.55 6.89 4.37
C GLY A 61 -4.80 7.38 2.96
N ILE A 62 -4.82 6.48 2.00
CA ILE A 62 -4.98 6.78 0.57
C ILE A 62 -6.41 6.48 0.17
N VAL A 63 -7.14 7.49 -0.34
CA VAL A 63 -8.53 7.32 -0.81
C VAL A 63 -8.58 6.55 -2.13
N LEU A 64 -9.70 5.87 -2.38
CA LEU A 64 -9.87 5.05 -3.58
C LEU A 64 -9.80 5.84 -4.88
N ASN A 65 -10.39 7.03 -4.91
CA ASN A 65 -10.48 7.88 -6.09
C ASN A 65 -10.59 9.35 -5.69
N ASN A 66 -10.28 10.24 -6.61
CA ASN A 66 -10.37 11.68 -6.40
C ASN A 66 -10.59 12.43 -7.73
N PRO A 67 -11.45 13.49 -7.77
CA PRO A 67 -12.45 13.88 -6.76
C PRO A 67 -13.51 12.78 -6.54
N ALA A 68 -14.17 12.81 -5.38
CA ALA A 68 -15.32 11.95 -5.14
C ALA A 68 -16.48 12.26 -6.10
N PHE A 69 -17.32 11.26 -6.39
CA PHE A 69 -18.56 11.48 -7.14
C PHE A 69 -19.53 12.29 -6.29
N THR A 70 -20.10 13.34 -6.87
CA THR A 70 -21.09 14.21 -6.21
C THR A 70 -22.53 13.81 -6.52
N GLN A 71 -22.73 12.96 -7.55
CA GLN A 71 -24.03 12.47 -7.98
C GLN A 71 -23.94 11.04 -8.51
N TYR A 72 -25.07 10.38 -8.59
CA TYR A 72 -25.13 9.05 -9.20
C TYR A 72 -24.90 9.15 -10.72
N MET A 73 -23.90 8.39 -11.18
CA MET A 73 -23.50 8.30 -12.58
C MET A 73 -23.82 6.89 -13.08
N PRO A 74 -24.88 6.69 -13.87
CA PRO A 74 -25.31 5.35 -14.33
C PRO A 74 -24.21 4.56 -15.04
N GLU A 75 -23.31 5.25 -15.76
CA GLU A 75 -22.19 4.66 -16.47
C GLU A 75 -21.11 4.06 -15.55
N TYR A 76 -21.00 4.52 -14.31
CA TYR A 76 -20.10 3.99 -13.29
C TYR A 76 -20.83 3.08 -12.30
N GLY A 77 -22.16 3.10 -12.30
CA GLY A 77 -22.99 2.24 -11.47
C GLY A 77 -22.83 2.52 -9.97
N GLU A 78 -22.84 1.46 -9.18
CA GLU A 78 -22.90 1.52 -7.72
C GLU A 78 -21.79 2.34 -7.06
N ILE A 79 -20.59 2.37 -7.63
CA ILE A 79 -19.47 3.13 -7.05
C ILE A 79 -19.76 4.63 -6.90
N SER A 80 -20.61 5.18 -7.76
CA SER A 80 -21.02 6.59 -7.71
C SER A 80 -22.24 6.83 -6.83
N SER A 81 -22.87 5.79 -6.27
CA SER A 81 -24.08 5.91 -5.44
C SER A 81 -23.80 6.11 -3.96
N TYR A 82 -22.58 5.80 -3.51
CA TYR A 82 -22.21 5.96 -2.11
C TYR A 82 -21.99 7.45 -1.75
N PRO A 83 -22.23 7.84 -0.48
CA PRO A 83 -21.86 9.16 -0.01
C PRO A 83 -20.34 9.42 -0.20
N GLN A 84 -19.98 10.66 -0.46
CA GLN A 84 -18.58 11.07 -0.60
C GLN A 84 -17.74 10.68 0.63
N GLY A 85 -16.56 10.15 0.38
CA GLY A 85 -15.65 9.66 1.42
C GLY A 85 -16.01 8.30 2.01
N TYR A 86 -17.01 7.61 1.46
CA TYR A 86 -17.43 6.28 1.94
C TYR A 86 -17.42 5.24 0.83
N LYS A 87 -17.08 4.00 1.21
CA LYS A 87 -17.04 2.86 0.30
C LYS A 87 -16.22 3.18 -0.96
N GLU A 88 -16.70 2.80 -2.12
CA GLU A 88 -16.03 3.01 -3.40
C GLU A 88 -16.05 4.46 -3.89
N ASN A 89 -16.73 5.36 -3.18
CA ASN A 89 -16.74 6.78 -3.49
C ASN A 89 -15.77 7.57 -2.60
N ALA A 90 -14.49 7.48 -2.89
CA ALA A 90 -13.39 8.15 -2.18
C ALA A 90 -13.24 7.75 -0.69
N GLY A 91 -13.72 6.58 -0.28
CA GLY A 91 -13.35 5.98 1.00
C GLY A 91 -11.90 5.50 0.98
N ILE A 92 -11.30 5.30 2.15
CA ILE A 92 -9.99 4.68 2.29
C ILE A 92 -10.22 3.18 2.51
N PHE A 93 -10.14 2.36 1.46
CA PHE A 93 -10.14 0.92 1.63
C PHE A 93 -8.76 0.45 2.11
N CYS A 94 -8.73 -0.10 3.32
CA CYS A 94 -7.45 -0.42 3.97
C CYS A 94 -6.69 -1.57 3.29
N HIS A 95 -7.35 -2.42 2.51
CA HIS A 95 -6.67 -3.51 1.79
C HIS A 95 -5.99 -3.06 0.48
N ASN A 96 -6.39 -1.91 -0.10
CA ASN A 96 -5.76 -1.37 -1.30
C ASN A 96 -4.51 -0.53 -0.99
N ASN A 97 -4.44 0.05 0.20
CA ASN A 97 -3.32 0.86 0.62
C ASN A 97 -1.99 0.09 0.62
N PRO A 98 -1.90 -1.16 1.11
CA PRO A 98 -0.68 -1.98 1.00
C PRO A 98 -0.17 -2.19 -0.42
N TRP A 99 -1.02 -2.13 -1.45
CA TRP A 99 -0.55 -2.23 -2.84
C TRP A 99 0.34 -1.04 -3.23
N ILE A 100 -0.01 0.15 -2.72
CA ILE A 100 0.84 1.34 -2.90
C ILE A 100 2.13 1.20 -2.08
N VAL A 101 2.05 0.77 -0.82
CA VAL A 101 3.23 0.51 0.02
C VAL A 101 4.21 -0.44 -0.67
N ILE A 102 3.72 -1.53 -1.28
CA ILE A 102 4.53 -2.48 -2.04
C ILE A 102 5.14 -1.79 -3.27
N GLY A 103 4.34 -1.03 -4.03
CA GLY A 103 4.82 -0.28 -5.19
C GLY A 103 5.91 0.72 -4.83
N GLU A 104 5.75 1.43 -3.71
CA GLU A 104 6.74 2.37 -3.18
C GLU A 104 8.02 1.68 -2.76
N ALA A 105 7.90 0.55 -2.06
CA ALA A 105 9.07 -0.25 -1.67
C ALA A 105 9.85 -0.75 -2.89
N LEU A 106 9.16 -1.22 -3.93
CA LEU A 106 9.79 -1.64 -5.18
C LEU A 106 10.46 -0.48 -5.95
N CYS A 107 10.00 0.74 -5.74
CA CYS A 107 10.60 1.96 -6.29
C CYS A 107 11.63 2.61 -5.34
N GLY A 108 11.95 2.00 -4.19
CA GLY A 108 12.92 2.51 -3.21
C GLY A 108 12.46 3.73 -2.41
N ARG A 109 11.15 3.99 -2.35
CA ARG A 109 10.53 5.15 -1.68
C ARG A 109 10.25 4.84 -0.20
N ARG A 110 11.30 4.76 0.61
CA ARG A 110 11.28 4.26 1.99
C ARG A 110 10.34 5.05 2.91
N GLU A 111 10.46 6.36 2.88
CA GLU A 111 9.71 7.27 3.74
C GLU A 111 8.23 7.24 3.39
N ASP A 112 7.89 7.28 2.10
CA ASP A 112 6.50 7.22 1.62
C ASP A 112 5.85 5.87 1.98
N ALA A 113 6.55 4.77 1.73
CA ALA A 113 6.06 3.42 2.05
C ALA A 113 5.78 3.24 3.55
N TRP A 114 6.68 3.74 4.39
CA TRP A 114 6.52 3.69 5.84
C TRP A 114 5.40 4.60 6.33
N GLU A 115 5.31 5.82 5.81
CA GLU A 115 4.24 6.77 6.13
C GLU A 115 2.86 6.19 5.81
N HIS A 116 2.68 5.68 4.59
CA HIS A 116 1.39 5.10 4.16
C HIS A 116 1.02 3.83 4.96
N TYR A 117 2.01 2.98 5.29
CA TYR A 117 1.78 1.87 6.20
C TYR A 117 1.29 2.32 7.58
N CYS A 118 1.93 3.33 8.17
CA CYS A 118 1.58 3.84 9.49
C CYS A 118 0.18 4.44 9.54
N LYS A 119 -0.29 5.09 8.47
CA LYS A 119 -1.62 5.73 8.41
C LYS A 119 -2.78 4.75 8.62
N ILE A 120 -2.64 3.50 8.18
CA ILE A 120 -3.70 2.48 8.27
C ILE A 120 -3.44 1.40 9.31
N SER A 121 -2.24 1.33 9.87
CA SER A 121 -1.88 0.29 10.84
C SER A 121 -2.45 0.61 12.24
N PRO A 122 -3.18 -0.33 12.87
CA PRO A 122 -3.75 -0.13 14.20
C PRO A 122 -2.72 0.28 15.26
N ALA A 123 -1.47 -0.17 15.11
CA ALA A 123 -0.38 0.15 16.03
C ALA A 123 -0.02 1.64 16.09
N PHE A 124 -0.34 2.41 15.04
CA PHE A 124 0.02 3.83 14.91
C PHE A 124 -1.18 4.77 15.01
N ILE A 125 -2.42 4.26 14.98
CA ILE A 125 -3.63 5.07 15.13
C ILE A 125 -3.75 5.54 16.57
N ARG A 126 -3.67 6.86 16.77
CA ARG A 126 -3.67 7.47 18.11
C ARG A 126 -5.06 7.88 18.60
N ASP A 127 -5.90 8.40 17.72
CA ASP A 127 -7.26 8.82 18.05
C ASP A 127 -8.24 7.64 17.94
N GLN A 128 -8.32 6.85 19.01
CA GLN A 128 -9.21 5.70 19.08
C GLN A 128 -10.68 6.09 19.22
N GLU A 129 -10.98 7.29 19.74
CA GLU A 129 -12.36 7.78 19.85
C GLU A 129 -12.93 8.14 18.47
N LEU A 130 -12.11 8.69 17.60
CA LEU A 130 -12.48 8.93 16.21
C LEU A 130 -12.54 7.62 15.41
N HIS A 131 -11.50 6.79 15.54
CA HIS A 131 -11.37 5.57 14.73
C HIS A 131 -12.43 4.51 15.07
N LYS A 132 -12.78 4.35 16.35
CA LYS A 132 -13.88 3.48 16.85
C LYS A 132 -13.77 1.99 16.55
N VAL A 133 -12.67 1.54 15.96
CA VAL A 133 -12.37 0.13 15.72
C VAL A 133 -11.49 -0.38 16.86
N GLU A 134 -11.55 -1.67 17.15
CA GLU A 134 -10.68 -2.29 18.16
C GLU A 134 -9.21 -1.94 17.91
N PRO A 135 -8.43 -1.52 18.90
CA PRO A 135 -7.10 -0.93 18.74
C PRO A 135 -6.03 -1.89 18.20
N TYR A 136 -6.38 -3.15 17.97
CA TYR A 136 -5.50 -4.21 17.45
C TYR A 136 -6.03 -4.83 16.14
N VAL A 137 -7.05 -4.24 15.53
CA VAL A 137 -7.73 -4.80 14.35
C VAL A 137 -7.64 -3.84 13.18
N TYR A 138 -7.34 -4.38 12.00
CA TYR A 138 -7.54 -3.65 10.76
C TYR A 138 -9.04 -3.57 10.43
N CYS A 139 -9.50 -2.40 10.01
CA CYS A 139 -10.84 -2.25 9.45
C CYS A 139 -10.83 -2.41 7.92
N GLN A 140 -12.01 -2.64 7.35
CA GLN A 140 -12.18 -2.69 5.90
C GLN A 140 -11.93 -1.32 5.28
N MET A 141 -12.49 -0.28 5.90
CA MET A 141 -12.50 1.07 5.37
C MET A 141 -12.36 2.09 6.50
N VAL A 142 -11.65 3.16 6.22
CA VAL A 142 -11.66 4.41 6.98
C VAL A 142 -12.40 5.46 6.14
N ALA A 143 -13.21 6.29 6.79
CA ALA A 143 -13.89 7.39 6.13
C ALA A 143 -12.87 8.38 5.56
N GLY A 144 -12.97 8.64 4.26
CA GLY A 144 -12.03 9.47 3.51
C GLY A 144 -12.17 10.97 3.81
N LYS A 145 -11.32 11.77 3.18
CA LYS A 145 -11.24 13.22 3.41
C LYS A 145 -12.55 13.99 3.13
N ASP A 146 -13.39 13.46 2.22
CA ASP A 146 -14.65 14.08 1.81
C ASP A 146 -15.85 13.55 2.61
N ALA A 147 -15.62 12.67 3.59
CA ALA A 147 -16.67 12.12 4.46
C ALA A 147 -17.13 13.13 5.51
N PHE A 148 -18.32 12.91 6.06
CA PHE A 148 -18.84 13.73 7.18
C PHE A 148 -17.96 13.61 8.44
N ARG A 149 -17.35 12.45 8.68
CA ARG A 149 -16.39 12.22 9.78
C ARG A 149 -15.13 11.53 9.23
N PRO A 150 -14.19 12.28 8.65
CA PRO A 150 -12.93 11.71 8.17
C PRO A 150 -12.19 11.00 9.30
N GLY A 151 -11.59 9.85 9.01
CA GLY A 151 -10.85 9.06 9.99
C GLY A 151 -11.67 8.03 10.77
N GLU A 152 -13.00 8.03 10.67
CA GLU A 152 -13.83 7.03 11.33
C GLU A 152 -13.72 5.67 10.62
N GLY A 153 -13.25 4.63 11.34
CA GLY A 153 -13.13 3.27 10.82
C GLY A 153 -14.49 2.57 10.71
N LYS A 154 -14.62 1.67 9.73
CA LYS A 154 -15.83 0.92 9.44
C LYS A 154 -15.52 -0.55 9.20
N ASN A 155 -16.43 -1.43 9.63
CA ASN A 155 -16.38 -2.87 9.36
C ASN A 155 -15.05 -3.52 9.78
N SER A 156 -14.80 -3.53 11.09
CA SER A 156 -13.68 -4.30 11.66
C SER A 156 -13.82 -5.79 11.34
N TRP A 157 -12.72 -6.50 11.22
CA TRP A 157 -12.58 -7.93 10.92
C TRP A 157 -12.95 -8.35 9.48
N LEU A 158 -13.87 -7.69 8.83
CA LEU A 158 -14.40 -8.04 7.50
C LEU A 158 -13.50 -7.50 6.37
N THR A 159 -12.24 -7.94 6.33
CA THR A 159 -11.27 -7.38 5.37
C THR A 159 -10.10 -8.31 5.10
N GLY A 160 -9.52 -8.19 3.90
CA GLY A 160 -8.22 -8.75 3.55
C GLY A 160 -7.02 -7.88 3.98
N THR A 161 -7.25 -6.77 4.70
CA THR A 161 -6.21 -5.78 5.03
C THR A 161 -5.06 -6.38 5.83
N ALA A 162 -5.35 -7.23 6.83
CA ALA A 162 -4.32 -7.86 7.65
C ALA A 162 -3.36 -8.74 6.82
N ALA A 163 -3.90 -9.53 5.90
CA ALA A 163 -3.11 -10.38 5.01
C ALA A 163 -2.22 -9.56 4.07
N TRP A 164 -2.78 -8.50 3.46
CA TRP A 164 -2.02 -7.61 2.59
C TRP A 164 -0.93 -6.83 3.34
N ASN A 165 -1.23 -6.35 4.56
CA ASN A 165 -0.21 -5.68 5.38
C ASN A 165 0.86 -6.65 5.86
N TRP A 166 0.49 -7.89 6.22
CA TRP A 166 1.47 -8.92 6.52
C TRP A 166 2.45 -9.12 5.36
N HIS A 167 1.93 -9.27 4.14
CA HIS A 167 2.73 -9.40 2.93
C HIS A 167 3.61 -8.16 2.69
N ALA A 168 3.02 -6.96 2.72
CA ALA A 168 3.75 -5.71 2.53
C ALA A 168 4.87 -5.51 3.56
N VAL A 169 4.59 -5.79 4.85
CA VAL A 169 5.57 -5.64 5.92
C VAL A 169 6.69 -6.67 5.80
N THR A 170 6.35 -7.95 5.73
CA THR A 170 7.36 -9.01 5.80
C THR A 170 8.24 -9.08 4.56
N GLU A 171 7.66 -8.89 3.39
CA GLU A 171 8.35 -9.11 2.13
C GLU A 171 8.90 -7.84 1.48
N TYR A 172 8.34 -6.67 1.82
CA TYR A 172 8.74 -5.42 1.18
C TYR A 172 9.31 -4.39 2.15
N LEU A 173 8.69 -4.11 3.29
CA LEU A 173 9.27 -3.17 4.26
C LEU A 173 10.46 -3.79 5.00
N LEU A 174 10.28 -4.97 5.63
CA LEU A 174 11.38 -5.76 6.21
C LEU A 174 12.23 -6.42 5.12
N GLY A 175 11.67 -6.59 3.94
CA GLY A 175 12.38 -7.00 2.74
C GLY A 175 12.82 -8.46 2.70
N ILE A 176 12.14 -9.39 3.37
CA ILE A 176 12.52 -10.83 3.38
C ILE A 176 11.59 -11.59 2.44
N ARG A 177 11.94 -11.67 1.17
CA ARG A 177 11.13 -12.31 0.14
C ARG A 177 11.56 -13.74 -0.14
N PRO A 178 10.66 -14.73 -0.01
CA PRO A 178 10.96 -16.10 -0.42
C PRO A 178 11.02 -16.21 -1.94
N ASP A 179 12.02 -16.93 -2.42
CA ASP A 179 12.21 -17.31 -3.82
C ASP A 179 12.42 -18.83 -3.94
N TYR A 180 12.39 -19.36 -5.16
CA TYR A 180 12.61 -20.80 -5.39
C TYR A 180 13.96 -21.30 -4.89
N GLY A 181 15.00 -20.50 -4.99
CA GLY A 181 16.35 -20.86 -4.60
C GLY A 181 16.77 -20.40 -3.20
N GLY A 182 15.96 -19.57 -2.49
CA GLY A 182 16.37 -19.00 -1.20
C GLY A 182 15.54 -17.82 -0.76
N LEU A 183 16.19 -16.84 -0.14
CA LEU A 183 15.59 -15.60 0.33
C LEU A 183 16.29 -14.41 -0.35
N GLU A 184 15.50 -13.58 -1.02
CA GLU A 184 15.94 -12.26 -1.42
C GLU A 184 15.74 -11.30 -0.25
N ILE A 185 16.78 -10.55 0.13
CA ILE A 185 16.73 -9.60 1.25
C ILE A 185 17.00 -8.21 0.72
N CYS A 186 15.94 -7.38 0.71
CA CYS A 186 15.95 -6.02 0.18
C CYS A 186 15.07 -5.12 1.05
N PRO A 187 15.61 -4.59 2.18
CA PRO A 187 14.84 -3.76 3.12
C PRO A 187 14.45 -2.42 2.51
N CYS A 188 13.25 -1.94 2.87
CA CYS A 188 12.76 -0.64 2.48
C CYS A 188 12.13 0.08 3.69
N LEU A 189 12.95 0.37 4.70
CA LEU A 189 12.56 1.07 5.93
C LEU A 189 13.29 2.42 6.03
N PRO A 190 12.70 3.42 6.71
CA PRO A 190 13.35 4.70 6.97
C PRO A 190 14.68 4.53 7.74
N ALA A 191 15.58 5.47 7.57
CA ALA A 191 16.91 5.45 8.21
C ALA A 191 16.87 5.45 9.76
N GLU A 192 15.80 5.99 10.35
CA GLU A 192 15.57 5.98 11.80
C GLU A 192 15.43 4.57 12.38
N ILE A 193 15.00 3.61 11.56
CA ILE A 193 14.99 2.18 11.90
C ILE A 193 16.34 1.59 11.50
N SER A 194 17.36 1.87 12.30
CA SER A 194 18.76 1.56 11.98
C SER A 194 19.07 0.07 12.01
N SER A 195 18.34 -0.72 12.78
CA SER A 195 18.51 -2.18 12.82
C SER A 195 17.28 -2.90 13.32
N TYR A 196 17.11 -4.14 12.88
CA TYR A 196 16.05 -5.04 13.34
C TYR A 196 16.46 -6.50 13.14
N THR A 197 15.76 -7.41 13.83
CA THR A 197 15.99 -8.85 13.69
C THR A 197 14.69 -9.53 13.25
N VAL A 198 14.80 -10.41 12.27
CA VAL A 198 13.69 -11.23 11.75
C VAL A 198 13.97 -12.70 12.05
N HIS A 199 13.00 -13.37 12.68
CA HIS A 199 12.95 -14.81 12.78
C HIS A 199 12.09 -15.34 11.63
N ARG A 200 12.70 -16.03 10.66
CA ARG A 200 12.01 -16.54 9.46
C ARG A 200 12.13 -18.05 9.37
N VAL A 201 10.99 -18.72 9.36
CA VAL A 201 10.91 -20.13 8.95
C VAL A 201 10.65 -20.18 7.45
N PHE A 202 11.50 -20.88 6.73
CA PHE A 202 11.37 -21.06 5.28
C PHE A 202 11.71 -22.52 4.93
N ARG A 203 10.70 -23.27 4.51
CA ARG A 203 10.77 -24.74 4.33
C ARG A 203 11.19 -25.43 5.65
N ASP A 204 12.24 -26.25 5.63
CA ASP A 204 12.85 -26.92 6.77
C ASP A 204 14.09 -26.19 7.34
N ALA A 205 14.21 -24.91 7.01
CA ALA A 205 15.24 -24.02 7.56
C ALA A 205 14.64 -22.94 8.46
N VAL A 206 15.44 -22.51 9.44
CA VAL A 206 15.14 -21.41 10.35
C VAL A 206 16.25 -20.38 10.24
N TYR A 207 15.89 -19.14 9.99
CA TYR A 207 16.81 -18.02 9.84
C TYR A 207 16.54 -16.97 10.92
N ASP A 208 17.55 -16.64 11.73
CA ASP A 208 17.60 -15.44 12.57
C ASP A 208 18.47 -14.41 11.85
N ILE A 209 17.84 -13.39 11.28
CA ILE A 209 18.48 -12.41 10.42
C ILE A 209 18.50 -11.07 11.13
N THR A 210 19.68 -10.60 11.53
CA THR A 210 19.86 -9.20 11.99
C THR A 210 20.26 -8.34 10.80
N ILE A 211 19.51 -7.29 10.54
CA ILE A 211 19.74 -6.35 9.45
C ILE A 211 20.11 -4.99 10.04
N HIS A 212 21.26 -4.46 9.64
CA HIS A 212 21.67 -3.09 9.84
C HIS A 212 21.29 -2.30 8.59
N ASN A 213 20.26 -1.45 8.74
CA ASN A 213 19.63 -0.71 7.65
C ASN A 213 20.48 0.50 7.26
N GLY A 214 21.15 0.42 6.12
CA GLY A 214 21.95 1.50 5.57
C GLY A 214 21.16 2.48 4.70
N ALA A 215 21.77 3.60 4.37
CA ALA A 215 21.16 4.61 3.50
C ALA A 215 21.12 4.17 2.02
N ASP A 216 21.99 3.26 1.62
CA ASP A 216 22.26 2.95 0.21
C ASP A 216 21.25 1.97 -0.45
N GLY A 217 20.34 1.36 0.32
CA GLY A 217 19.32 0.46 -0.22
C GLY A 217 19.88 -0.77 -0.89
N ARG A 218 20.84 -1.41 -0.28
CA ARG A 218 21.47 -2.63 -0.79
C ARG A 218 20.55 -3.82 -0.64
N SER A 219 20.68 -4.78 -1.54
CA SER A 219 20.03 -6.08 -1.47
C SER A 219 21.04 -7.20 -1.47
N THR A 220 20.65 -8.34 -0.93
CA THR A 220 21.46 -9.56 -1.00
C THR A 220 20.56 -10.79 -1.21
N TYR A 221 21.16 -11.89 -1.61
CA TYR A 221 20.48 -13.16 -1.78
C TYR A 221 21.10 -14.21 -0.85
N VAL A 222 20.27 -14.89 -0.08
CA VAL A 222 20.66 -15.97 0.81
C VAL A 222 20.16 -17.27 0.19
N PRO A 223 21.05 -18.12 -0.38
CA PRO A 223 20.66 -19.42 -0.90
C PRO A 223 20.01 -20.28 0.18
N TYR A 224 19.02 -21.08 -0.21
CA TYR A 224 18.38 -22.01 0.69
C TYR A 224 19.36 -23.14 1.09
N GLU A 225 19.49 -23.33 2.39
CA GLU A 225 20.17 -24.48 3.01
C GLU A 225 19.30 -24.94 4.19
N PRO A 226 19.10 -26.28 4.38
CA PRO A 226 18.31 -26.77 5.52
C PRO A 226 19.05 -26.54 6.85
N GLY A 227 18.30 -26.39 7.94
CA GLY A 227 18.85 -26.24 9.28
C GLY A 227 18.67 -24.82 9.86
N TYR A 228 19.48 -24.52 10.90
CA TYR A 228 19.43 -23.24 11.59
C TYR A 228 20.54 -22.31 11.13
N HIS A 229 20.18 -21.07 10.77
CA HIS A 229 21.10 -20.05 10.27
C HIS A 229 20.97 -18.76 11.09
N LYS A 230 22.09 -18.23 11.52
CA LYS A 230 22.16 -16.89 12.11
C LYS A 230 22.96 -15.98 11.19
N LEU A 231 22.31 -14.92 10.71
CA LEU A 231 22.88 -14.00 9.74
C LEU A 231 22.94 -12.58 10.32
N GLU A 232 23.99 -11.85 9.98
CA GLU A 232 24.15 -10.44 10.28
C GLU A 232 24.50 -9.72 8.97
N LEU A 233 23.62 -8.80 8.54
CA LEU A 233 23.66 -8.16 7.23
C LEU A 233 23.72 -6.64 7.38
N PHE A 234 24.51 -5.99 6.55
CA PHE A 234 24.67 -4.54 6.46
C PHE A 234 24.20 -4.08 5.08
N LEU A 235 22.97 -3.61 4.97
CA LEU A 235 22.26 -3.35 3.72
C LEU A 235 21.80 -1.91 3.58
#